data_3737e48bb063eede2406ed1d28ecd130
#
_entry.id   3737e48bb063eede2406ed1d28ecd130
#
_cell.length_a   1.000
_cell.length_b   1.000
_cell.length_c   1.000
_cell.angle_alpha   90.00
_cell.angle_beta   90.00
_cell.angle_gamma   90.00
#
_symmetry.space_group_name_H-M   'P 1'
#
loop_
_entity.id
_entity.type
_entity.pdbx_description
1 polymer ?
#
loop_
_entity_poly.entity_id
_entity_poly.type
_entity_poly.pdbx_seq_one_letter_code
_entity_poly.pdbx_strand_id
1 'polypeptide(L)'
;IRDVAPSRGLGDVYKRQLKNRVSGQILAEDAVSAITGEVVAEKGTKITREIADMIQNAAVPYIWVEGEETSRNIKVLSNMMVDLQAVVDIDPAEVGVTEQVYYPVLAGIIEESAGDVDEMKRLIKRDLHDLIPKHITKEDIFASINYNMHLEYGMGNDDDIDHLGNRRIRAVGELLQNQYRIGLSRLERVVRERMTTQDQAVSYTHLRAHETELHL
;
A
#
# COMPACT_ATOMS: atom_id res chain seq x y z
N ILE A 1 -9.45 -13.89 -9.20
CA ILE A 1 -10.31 -12.86 -8.61
C ILE A 1 -9.35 -11.89 -7.95
N ARG A 2 -8.91 -10.93 -8.74
CA ARG A 2 -8.02 -9.90 -8.23
C ARG A 2 -8.78 -8.98 -7.30
N ASP A 3 -8.18 -8.76 -6.20
CA ASP A 3 -8.63 -7.91 -5.11
C ASP A 3 -9.14 -6.59 -5.64
N VAL A 4 -10.42 -6.41 -5.48
CA VAL A 4 -11.03 -5.12 -5.56
C VAL A 4 -10.44 -4.33 -4.42
N ALA A 5 -9.52 -3.44 -4.70
CA ALA A 5 -8.90 -2.59 -3.71
C ALA A 5 -9.98 -1.93 -2.85
N PRO A 6 -9.97 -2.17 -1.55
CA PRO A 6 -11.09 -1.80 -0.69
C PRO A 6 -11.16 -0.32 -0.35
N SER A 7 -10.21 0.48 -0.79
CA SER A 7 -10.11 1.88 -0.39
C SER A 7 -10.25 2.82 -1.58
N ARG A 8 -11.44 3.29 -1.82
CA ARG A 8 -11.68 4.42 -2.71
C ARG A 8 -11.33 5.72 -1.96
N GLY A 9 -10.70 6.64 -2.62
CA GLY A 9 -10.20 7.88 -2.06
C GLY A 9 -8.69 7.85 -1.88
N LEU A 10 -8.19 7.75 -0.66
CA LEU A 10 -6.76 7.66 -0.37
C LEU A 10 -6.08 6.39 -0.89
N GLY A 11 -6.86 5.35 -1.21
CA GLY A 11 -6.38 4.06 -1.67
C GLY A 11 -6.23 3.89 -3.18
N ASP A 12 -6.53 4.89 -3.98
CA ASP A 12 -6.41 4.76 -5.41
C ASP A 12 -4.94 4.83 -5.85
N VAL A 13 -4.40 3.66 -6.25
CA VAL A 13 -2.99 3.50 -6.67
C VAL A 13 -2.65 4.46 -7.80
N TYR A 14 -3.58 4.70 -8.74
CA TYR A 14 -3.37 5.61 -9.84
C TYR A 14 -3.04 7.04 -9.39
N LYS A 15 -3.71 7.54 -8.36
CA LYS A 15 -3.52 8.91 -7.85
C LYS A 15 -2.24 9.08 -7.03
N ARG A 16 -1.70 7.99 -6.48
CA ARG A 16 -0.49 8.01 -5.68
C ARG A 16 0.78 7.91 -6.51
N GLN A 17 0.72 7.22 -7.64
CA GLN A 17 1.87 7.06 -8.53
C GLN A 17 2.27 8.37 -9.17
N LEU A 18 3.55 8.73 -9.04
CA LEU A 18 4.10 9.98 -9.56
C LEU A 18 3.89 10.09 -11.08
N LYS A 19 4.18 9.02 -11.83
CA LYS A 19 4.08 8.97 -13.29
C LYS A 19 2.73 9.39 -13.84
N ASN A 20 1.64 9.01 -13.16
CA ASN A 20 0.28 9.30 -13.61
C ASN A 20 -0.12 10.76 -13.38
N ARG A 21 0.56 11.44 -12.45
CA ARG A 21 0.26 12.82 -12.08
C ARG A 21 1.06 13.84 -12.87
N VAL A 22 2.23 13.45 -13.34
CA VAL A 22 3.19 14.39 -13.95
C VAL A 22 3.23 14.28 -15.48
N SER A 23 2.64 13.24 -16.06
CA SER A 23 2.61 13.04 -17.52
C SER A 23 1.91 14.23 -18.21
N GLY A 24 2.59 14.82 -19.19
CA GLY A 24 2.10 15.99 -19.94
C GLY A 24 2.58 17.34 -19.41
N GLN A 25 3.08 17.40 -18.18
CA GLN A 25 3.59 18.61 -17.52
C GLN A 25 5.01 18.96 -17.98
N ILE A 26 5.48 20.18 -17.69
CA ILE A 26 6.83 20.64 -17.97
C ILE A 26 7.61 20.71 -16.66
N LEU A 27 8.85 20.18 -16.66
CA LEU A 27 9.73 20.25 -15.51
C LEU A 27 10.20 21.68 -15.23
N ALA A 28 10.01 22.15 -14.01
CA ALA A 28 10.50 23.47 -13.55
C ALA A 28 11.92 23.40 -13.00
N GLU A 29 12.37 22.23 -12.55
CA GLU A 29 13.71 21.95 -12.05
C GLU A 29 14.17 20.57 -12.53
N ASP A 30 15.47 20.30 -12.47
CA ASP A 30 16.03 19.01 -12.84
C ASP A 30 15.53 17.89 -11.93
N ALA A 31 15.13 16.76 -12.51
CA ALA A 31 14.76 15.57 -11.78
C ALA A 31 16.00 14.71 -11.51
N VAL A 32 16.37 14.59 -10.24
CA VAL A 32 17.58 13.85 -9.80
C VAL A 32 17.17 12.50 -9.22
N SER A 33 17.83 11.43 -9.71
CA SER A 33 17.63 10.07 -9.19
C SER A 33 18.10 9.95 -7.74
N ALA A 34 17.28 9.34 -6.88
CA ALA A 34 17.70 9.00 -5.52
C ALA A 34 18.64 7.78 -5.50
N ILE A 35 18.70 7.00 -6.59
CA ILE A 35 19.51 5.78 -6.70
C ILE A 35 20.94 6.12 -7.08
N THR A 36 21.11 6.90 -8.18
CA THR A 36 22.44 7.20 -8.76
C THR A 36 22.93 8.60 -8.47
N GLY A 37 22.06 9.52 -8.08
CA GLY A 37 22.35 10.96 -7.95
C GLY A 37 22.48 11.70 -9.29
N GLU A 38 22.20 11.03 -10.41
CA GLU A 38 22.27 11.62 -11.74
C GLU A 38 20.96 12.31 -12.12
N VAL A 39 21.06 13.27 -13.05
CA VAL A 39 19.89 13.95 -13.61
C VAL A 39 19.18 13.02 -14.58
N VAL A 40 17.93 12.65 -14.28
CA VAL A 40 17.07 11.79 -15.11
C VAL A 40 16.42 12.61 -16.23
N ALA A 41 16.01 13.81 -15.93
CA ALA A 41 15.42 14.73 -16.88
C ALA A 41 15.77 16.18 -16.50
N GLU A 42 16.10 16.99 -17.49
CA GLU A 42 16.50 18.39 -17.31
C GLU A 42 15.29 19.30 -17.21
N LYS A 43 15.49 20.45 -16.57
CA LYS A 43 14.53 21.55 -16.52
C LYS A 43 14.01 21.93 -17.91
N GLY A 44 12.73 22.27 -18.00
CA GLY A 44 12.07 22.66 -19.25
C GLY A 44 11.68 21.47 -20.14
N THR A 45 12.00 20.25 -19.77
CA THR A 45 11.61 19.06 -20.51
C THR A 45 10.13 18.79 -20.31
N LYS A 46 9.40 18.56 -21.41
CA LYS A 46 8.02 18.07 -21.34
C LYS A 46 8.02 16.59 -20.96
N ILE A 47 7.35 16.26 -19.88
CA ILE A 47 7.30 14.90 -19.34
C ILE A 47 6.37 14.05 -20.21
N THR A 48 6.96 13.18 -21.04
CA THR A 48 6.24 12.12 -21.73
C THR A 48 5.95 10.97 -20.77
N ARG A 49 5.12 10.02 -21.19
CA ARG A 49 4.84 8.83 -20.38
C ARG A 49 6.12 8.02 -20.08
N GLU A 50 7.01 7.93 -21.05
CA GLU A 50 8.31 7.24 -20.88
C GLU A 50 9.22 7.94 -19.87
N ILE A 51 9.33 9.27 -19.97
CA ILE A 51 10.11 10.07 -19.00
C ILE A 51 9.48 9.98 -17.60
N ALA A 52 8.15 9.97 -17.50
CA ALA A 52 7.46 9.81 -16.22
C ALA A 52 7.73 8.43 -15.57
N ASP A 53 7.77 7.36 -16.37
CA ASP A 53 8.16 6.02 -15.90
C ASP A 53 9.63 5.99 -15.46
N MET A 54 10.54 6.63 -16.20
CA MET A 54 11.97 6.76 -15.82
C MET A 54 12.13 7.51 -14.49
N ILE A 55 11.44 8.63 -14.32
CA ILE A 55 11.47 9.44 -13.09
C ILE A 55 10.95 8.63 -11.90
N GLN A 56 9.85 7.89 -12.06
CA GLN A 56 9.30 7.05 -11.00
C GLN A 56 10.26 5.93 -10.61
N ASN A 57 10.84 5.23 -11.60
CA ASN A 57 11.75 4.11 -11.39
C ASN A 57 13.14 4.53 -10.90
N ALA A 58 13.51 5.80 -11.10
CA ALA A 58 14.68 6.41 -10.48
C ALA A 58 14.48 6.81 -9.00
N ALA A 59 13.35 6.41 -8.41
CA ALA A 59 12.98 6.70 -7.01
C ALA A 59 13.07 8.20 -6.65
N VAL A 60 12.75 9.09 -7.59
CA VAL A 60 12.78 10.54 -7.34
C VAL A 60 11.73 10.89 -6.26
N PRO A 61 12.12 11.49 -5.13
CA PRO A 61 11.21 11.73 -4.02
C PRO A 61 10.17 12.82 -4.31
N TYR A 62 10.51 13.78 -5.13
CA TYR A 62 9.63 14.85 -5.59
C TYR A 62 10.18 15.49 -6.86
N ILE A 63 9.31 16.12 -7.63
CA ILE A 63 9.67 16.98 -8.75
C ILE A 63 8.94 18.30 -8.66
N TRP A 64 9.49 19.32 -9.33
CA TRP A 64 8.83 20.59 -9.55
C TRP A 64 8.36 20.67 -11.00
N VAL A 65 7.11 21.03 -11.19
CA VAL A 65 6.49 21.25 -12.50
C VAL A 65 6.00 22.68 -12.64
N GLU A 66 5.97 23.19 -13.85
CA GLU A 66 5.41 24.50 -14.16
C GLU A 66 3.90 24.48 -14.05
N GLY A 67 3.31 25.43 -13.33
CA GLY A 67 1.86 25.56 -13.23
C GLY A 67 1.32 26.35 -14.43
N GLU A 68 0.36 25.78 -15.15
CA GLU A 68 -0.24 26.41 -16.34
C GLU A 68 -1.04 27.69 -15.98
N GLU A 69 -1.77 27.69 -14.87
CA GLU A 69 -2.68 28.78 -14.48
C GLU A 69 -2.06 29.79 -13.51
N THR A 70 -1.09 29.36 -12.74
CA THR A 70 -0.40 30.19 -11.76
C THR A 70 1.06 30.24 -12.14
N SER A 71 1.66 31.38 -12.32
CA SER A 71 3.10 31.56 -12.58
C SER A 71 4.00 31.00 -11.44
N ARG A 72 3.56 29.94 -10.78
CA ARG A 72 4.23 29.30 -9.64
C ARG A 72 4.53 27.85 -9.97
N ASN A 73 5.73 27.43 -9.60
CA ASN A 73 6.10 26.02 -9.68
C ASN A 73 5.34 25.20 -8.63
N ILE A 74 4.91 24.01 -9.01
CA ILE A 74 4.13 23.11 -8.18
C ILE A 74 5.00 21.90 -7.82
N LYS A 75 5.08 21.57 -6.53
CA LYS A 75 5.85 20.43 -6.03
C LYS A 75 4.99 19.18 -6.02
N VAL A 76 5.37 18.18 -6.79
CA VAL A 76 4.69 16.88 -6.84
C VAL A 76 5.50 15.84 -6.07
N LEU A 77 4.87 15.27 -5.02
CA LEU A 77 5.50 14.27 -4.15
C LEU A 77 5.33 12.85 -4.72
N SER A 78 6.36 12.04 -4.62
CA SER A 78 6.32 10.61 -4.95
C SER A 78 5.84 9.78 -3.76
N ASN A 79 5.33 8.58 -4.04
CA ASN A 79 5.08 7.55 -3.03
C ASN A 79 6.22 6.53 -2.94
N MET A 80 7.34 6.77 -3.63
CA MET A 80 8.55 5.95 -3.59
C MET A 80 8.35 4.48 -4.00
N MET A 81 7.33 4.19 -4.80
CA MET A 81 7.11 2.85 -5.35
C MET A 81 7.80 2.76 -6.72
N VAL A 82 8.65 1.74 -6.88
CA VAL A 82 9.47 1.52 -8.09
C VAL A 82 9.29 0.10 -8.62
N ASP A 83 9.63 -0.12 -9.87
CA ASP A 83 9.67 -1.47 -10.43
C ASP A 83 11.01 -2.14 -10.05
N LEU A 84 10.96 -3.38 -9.53
CA LEU A 84 12.13 -4.09 -9.05
C LEU A 84 13.24 -4.20 -10.12
N GLN A 85 12.86 -4.55 -11.36
CA GLN A 85 13.79 -4.70 -12.47
C GLN A 85 14.48 -3.41 -12.89
N ALA A 86 13.91 -2.26 -12.59
CA ALA A 86 14.52 -0.97 -12.91
C ALA A 86 15.67 -0.60 -11.95
N VAL A 87 15.70 -1.21 -10.77
CA VAL A 87 16.67 -0.90 -9.71
C VAL A 87 17.71 -2.01 -9.58
N VAL A 88 17.28 -3.27 -9.66
CA VAL A 88 18.17 -4.45 -9.53
C VAL A 88 17.91 -5.43 -10.67
N ASP A 89 18.96 -6.06 -11.17
CA ASP A 89 18.89 -7.06 -12.25
C ASP A 89 18.49 -8.44 -11.70
N ILE A 90 17.26 -8.51 -11.17
CA ILE A 90 16.66 -9.74 -10.63
C ILE A 90 15.28 -9.93 -11.25
N ASP A 91 14.98 -11.16 -11.73
CA ASP A 91 13.64 -11.47 -12.20
C ASP A 91 12.66 -11.46 -11.03
N PRO A 92 11.63 -10.60 -11.07
CA PRO A 92 10.60 -10.55 -10.03
C PRO A 92 9.92 -11.90 -9.77
N ALA A 93 9.78 -12.75 -10.80
CA ALA A 93 9.15 -14.06 -10.66
C ALA A 93 9.98 -15.01 -9.76
N GLU A 94 11.31 -14.92 -9.76
CA GLU A 94 12.18 -15.76 -8.93
C GLU A 94 12.06 -15.44 -7.43
N VAL A 95 11.76 -14.20 -7.11
CA VAL A 95 11.64 -13.72 -5.72
C VAL A 95 10.19 -13.58 -5.24
N GLY A 96 9.21 -13.82 -6.14
CA GLY A 96 7.78 -13.77 -5.81
C GLY A 96 7.20 -12.35 -5.76
N VAL A 97 7.87 -11.39 -6.37
CA VAL A 97 7.42 -10.00 -6.51
C VAL A 97 6.46 -9.92 -7.70
N THR A 98 5.25 -9.43 -7.48
CA THR A 98 4.19 -9.30 -8.51
C THR A 98 3.75 -7.87 -8.75
N GLU A 99 4.19 -6.95 -7.89
CA GLU A 99 3.77 -5.55 -7.87
C GLU A 99 5.00 -4.65 -7.70
N GLN A 100 4.80 -3.35 -7.75
CA GLN A 100 5.86 -2.38 -7.46
C GLN A 100 6.33 -2.51 -6.01
N VAL A 101 7.60 -2.23 -5.79
CA VAL A 101 8.27 -2.35 -4.51
C VAL A 101 8.54 -1.00 -3.88
N TYR A 102 8.55 -0.95 -2.57
CA TYR A 102 8.83 0.27 -1.81
C TYR A 102 10.34 0.50 -1.71
N TYR A 103 10.82 1.55 -2.39
CA TYR A 103 12.25 1.81 -2.54
C TYR A 103 13.03 1.96 -1.23
N PRO A 104 12.54 2.61 -0.16
CA PRO A 104 13.30 2.72 1.08
C PRO A 104 13.67 1.37 1.71
N VAL A 105 12.78 0.38 1.61
CA VAL A 105 13.07 -1.00 2.07
C VAL A 105 14.05 -1.68 1.12
N LEU A 106 13.85 -1.51 -0.20
CA LEU A 106 14.75 -2.06 -1.20
C LEU A 106 16.17 -1.51 -1.05
N ALA A 107 16.33 -0.22 -0.80
CA ALA A 107 17.64 0.40 -0.56
C ALA A 107 18.35 -0.23 0.66
N GLY A 108 17.62 -0.47 1.77
CA GLY A 108 18.18 -1.18 2.91
C GLY A 108 18.62 -2.61 2.58
N ILE A 109 17.87 -3.33 1.76
CA ILE A 109 18.25 -4.68 1.29
C ILE A 109 19.51 -4.63 0.40
N ILE A 110 19.62 -3.65 -0.48
CA ILE A 110 20.81 -3.47 -1.33
C ILE A 110 22.05 -3.19 -0.48
N GLU A 111 21.93 -2.34 0.54
CA GLU A 111 23.03 -2.06 1.47
C GLU A 111 23.42 -3.30 2.29
N GLU A 112 22.43 -4.06 2.81
CA GLU A 112 22.67 -5.28 3.60
C GLU A 112 23.31 -6.39 2.77
N SER A 113 22.91 -6.56 1.51
CA SER A 113 23.45 -7.60 0.61
C SER A 113 24.87 -7.33 0.12
N ALA A 114 25.39 -6.12 0.28
CA ALA A 114 26.74 -5.70 -0.16
C ALA A 114 27.07 -6.08 -1.62
N GLY A 115 26.06 -6.23 -2.49
CA GLY A 115 26.20 -6.58 -3.90
C GLY A 115 26.17 -8.09 -4.21
N ASP A 116 25.97 -8.95 -3.23
CA ASP A 116 25.74 -10.38 -3.46
C ASP A 116 24.29 -10.62 -3.92
N VAL A 117 24.14 -11.12 -5.15
CA VAL A 117 22.83 -11.35 -5.78
C VAL A 117 22.04 -12.47 -5.07
N ASP A 118 22.71 -13.53 -4.62
CA ASP A 118 22.04 -14.64 -3.95
C ASP A 118 21.54 -14.22 -2.56
N GLU A 119 22.36 -13.47 -1.84
CA GLU A 119 21.97 -12.89 -0.57
C GLU A 119 20.83 -11.89 -0.75
N MET A 120 20.90 -11.04 -1.76
CA MET A 120 19.82 -10.07 -2.09
C MET A 120 18.50 -10.80 -2.37
N LYS A 121 18.49 -11.88 -3.15
CA LYS A 121 17.29 -12.70 -3.40
C LYS A 121 16.72 -13.30 -2.10
N ARG A 122 17.59 -13.70 -1.18
CA ARG A 122 17.20 -14.24 0.11
C ARG A 122 16.54 -13.17 0.99
N LEU A 123 17.16 -11.97 1.05
CA LEU A 123 16.66 -10.84 1.82
C LEU A 123 15.33 -10.33 1.25
N ILE A 124 15.19 -10.23 -0.07
CA ILE A 124 13.92 -9.86 -0.72
C ILE A 124 12.79 -10.83 -0.32
N LYS A 125 13.07 -12.14 -0.31
CA LYS A 125 12.06 -13.13 0.12
C LYS A 125 11.74 -13.05 1.61
N ARG A 126 12.72 -12.71 2.45
CA ARG A 126 12.53 -12.51 3.90
C ARG A 126 11.61 -11.34 4.18
N ASP A 127 11.88 -10.21 3.52
CA ASP A 127 11.23 -8.94 3.79
C ASP A 127 10.12 -8.58 2.78
N LEU A 128 9.63 -9.57 2.03
CA LEU A 128 8.61 -9.38 0.98
C LEU A 128 7.37 -8.64 1.46
N HIS A 129 6.98 -8.83 2.71
CA HIS A 129 5.82 -8.17 3.31
C HIS A 129 6.02 -6.65 3.48
N ASP A 130 7.24 -6.23 3.82
CA ASP A 130 7.57 -4.82 4.01
C ASP A 130 7.94 -4.16 2.68
N LEU A 131 8.51 -4.95 1.76
CA LEU A 131 8.85 -4.52 0.41
C LEU A 131 7.61 -4.25 -0.45
N ILE A 132 6.54 -5.05 -0.29
CA ILE A 132 5.24 -4.85 -0.93
C ILE A 132 4.20 -4.56 0.15
N PRO A 133 4.14 -3.32 0.67
CA PRO A 133 3.22 -2.98 1.74
C PRO A 133 1.77 -3.08 1.25
N LYS A 134 0.98 -3.95 1.88
CA LYS A 134 -0.47 -4.08 1.65
C LYS A 134 -1.29 -3.08 2.46
N HIS A 135 -0.63 -2.20 3.17
CA HIS A 135 -1.21 -1.10 3.94
C HIS A 135 -0.82 0.25 3.33
N ILE A 136 -1.50 1.31 3.72
CA ILE A 136 -1.21 2.67 3.28
C ILE A 136 0.07 3.14 4.00
N THR A 137 1.06 3.55 3.22
CA THR A 137 2.32 4.13 3.74
C THR A 137 2.16 5.61 4.06
N LYS A 138 3.14 6.19 4.77
CA LYS A 138 3.15 7.64 5.04
C LYS A 138 3.27 8.44 3.75
N GLU A 139 4.10 7.97 2.84
CA GLU A 139 4.34 8.58 1.53
C GLU A 139 3.07 8.55 0.67
N ASP A 140 2.28 7.47 0.75
CA ASP A 140 0.98 7.39 0.10
C ASP A 140 0.00 8.45 0.62
N ILE A 141 -0.01 8.69 1.93
CA ILE A 141 -0.85 9.72 2.54
C ILE A 141 -0.44 11.10 2.04
N PHE A 142 0.86 11.42 2.08
CA PHE A 142 1.37 12.69 1.60
C PHE A 142 1.13 12.89 0.10
N ALA A 143 1.36 11.86 -0.71
CA ALA A 143 1.09 11.89 -2.14
C ALA A 143 -0.40 12.11 -2.45
N SER A 144 -1.29 11.51 -1.68
CA SER A 144 -2.75 11.67 -1.85
C SER A 144 -3.24 13.06 -1.45
N ILE A 145 -2.73 13.62 -0.35
CA ILE A 145 -3.03 14.99 0.07
C ILE A 145 -2.51 15.98 -0.99
N ASN A 146 -1.28 15.78 -1.44
CA ASN A 146 -0.64 16.58 -2.47
C ASN A 146 -1.45 16.53 -3.79
N TYR A 147 -1.99 15.37 -4.19
CA TYR A 147 -2.89 15.26 -5.33
C TYR A 147 -4.14 16.12 -5.17
N ASN A 148 -4.82 16.04 -4.02
CA ASN A 148 -6.02 16.83 -3.77
C ASN A 148 -5.75 18.35 -3.83
N MET A 149 -4.61 18.79 -3.29
CA MET A 149 -4.21 20.20 -3.37
C MET A 149 -3.94 20.64 -4.81
N HIS A 150 -3.46 19.73 -5.67
CA HIS A 150 -3.16 20.06 -7.06
C HIS A 150 -4.40 20.22 -7.95
N LEU A 151 -5.54 19.66 -7.54
CA LEU A 151 -6.81 19.85 -8.26
C LEU A 151 -7.20 21.33 -8.35
N GLU A 152 -6.89 22.14 -7.34
CA GLU A 152 -7.09 23.59 -7.36
C GLU A 152 -6.27 24.32 -8.44
N TYR A 153 -5.18 23.68 -8.90
CA TYR A 153 -4.28 24.22 -9.93
C TYR A 153 -4.49 23.57 -11.30
N GLY A 154 -5.61 22.87 -11.50
CA GLY A 154 -5.92 22.20 -12.76
C GLY A 154 -5.09 20.93 -13.02
N MET A 155 -4.31 20.46 -12.07
CA MET A 155 -3.52 19.22 -12.19
C MET A 155 -4.28 18.03 -11.60
N GLY A 156 -4.74 17.14 -12.45
CA GLY A 156 -5.49 15.96 -12.07
C GLY A 156 -6.93 16.00 -12.56
N ASN A 157 -7.69 14.99 -12.22
CA ASN A 157 -9.09 14.87 -12.58
C ASN A 157 -9.93 14.60 -11.34
N ASP A 158 -11.09 15.24 -11.27
CA ASP A 158 -12.09 14.92 -10.27
C ASP A 158 -12.74 13.56 -10.58
N ASP A 159 -13.04 12.80 -9.53
CA ASP A 159 -13.73 11.54 -9.69
C ASP A 159 -15.24 11.78 -9.78
N ASP A 160 -15.85 11.26 -10.84
CA ASP A 160 -17.30 11.18 -10.94
C ASP A 160 -17.81 10.05 -10.03
N ILE A 161 -18.59 10.41 -9.01
CA ILE A 161 -19.19 9.47 -8.04
C ILE A 161 -20.15 8.50 -8.75
N ASP A 162 -20.81 8.93 -9.80
CA ASP A 162 -21.81 8.12 -10.51
C ASP A 162 -21.20 7.22 -11.59
N HIS A 163 -19.94 7.43 -11.94
CA HIS A 163 -19.24 6.58 -12.88
C HIS A 163 -19.13 5.14 -12.36
N LEU A 164 -19.55 4.15 -13.15
CA LEU A 164 -19.59 2.74 -12.73
C LEU A 164 -18.23 2.19 -12.31
N GLY A 165 -17.12 2.73 -12.79
CA GLY A 165 -15.76 2.42 -12.32
C GLY A 165 -15.52 2.84 -10.88
N ASN A 166 -16.21 3.88 -10.39
CA ASN A 166 -16.09 4.41 -9.03
C ASN A 166 -17.14 3.83 -8.07
N ARG A 167 -18.20 3.20 -8.59
CA ARG A 167 -19.22 2.52 -7.80
C ARG A 167 -18.88 1.05 -7.63
N ARG A 168 -18.51 0.67 -6.42
CA ARG A 168 -18.23 -0.71 -6.10
C ARG A 168 -19.52 -1.50 -5.89
N ILE A 169 -19.64 -2.63 -6.57
CA ILE A 169 -20.68 -3.63 -6.32
C ILE A 169 -20.12 -4.65 -5.34
N ARG A 170 -20.85 -4.91 -4.26
CA ARG A 170 -20.49 -5.97 -3.30
C ARG A 170 -20.72 -7.32 -3.93
N ALA A 171 -19.68 -8.13 -4.02
CA ALA A 171 -19.77 -9.52 -4.48
C ALA A 171 -20.45 -10.38 -3.42
N VAL A 172 -21.04 -11.49 -3.86
CA VAL A 172 -21.71 -12.47 -2.97
C VAL A 172 -20.76 -12.99 -1.89
N GLY A 173 -19.50 -13.23 -2.23
CA GLY A 173 -18.46 -13.66 -1.28
C GLY A 173 -18.27 -12.68 -0.12
N GLU A 174 -18.25 -11.38 -0.39
CA GLU A 174 -18.13 -10.35 0.64
C GLU A 174 -19.36 -10.29 1.55
N LEU A 175 -20.55 -10.43 0.96
CA LEU A 175 -21.80 -10.45 1.73
C LEU A 175 -21.85 -11.66 2.65
N LEU A 176 -21.46 -12.84 2.15
CA LEU A 176 -21.36 -14.07 2.95
C LEU A 176 -20.31 -13.94 4.05
N GLN A 177 -19.13 -13.41 3.75
CA GLN A 177 -18.08 -13.17 4.74
C GLN A 177 -18.56 -12.30 5.89
N ASN A 178 -19.30 -11.23 5.58
CA ASN A 178 -19.86 -10.34 6.61
C ASN A 178 -20.89 -11.07 7.49
N GLN A 179 -21.77 -11.87 6.90
CA GLN A 179 -22.76 -12.67 7.66
C GLN A 179 -22.07 -13.74 8.51
N TYR A 180 -21.05 -14.41 7.97
CA TYR A 180 -20.24 -15.37 8.72
C TYR A 180 -19.55 -14.72 9.92
N ARG A 181 -18.94 -13.56 9.74
CA ARG A 181 -18.30 -12.82 10.84
C ARG A 181 -19.28 -12.49 11.97
N ILE A 182 -20.49 -12.03 11.61
CA ILE A 182 -21.55 -11.74 12.59
C ILE A 182 -21.98 -13.02 13.30
N GLY A 183 -22.16 -14.12 12.56
CA GLY A 183 -22.53 -15.42 13.12
C GLY A 183 -21.48 -15.96 14.09
N LEU A 184 -20.19 -15.92 13.70
CA LEU A 184 -19.07 -16.38 14.53
C LEU A 184 -18.92 -15.54 15.81
N SER A 185 -19.09 -14.21 15.73
CA SER A 185 -19.04 -13.35 16.92
C SER A 185 -20.17 -13.66 17.92
N ARG A 186 -21.37 -14.00 17.43
CA ARG A 186 -22.47 -14.45 18.28
C ARG A 186 -22.16 -15.79 18.92
N LEU A 187 -21.64 -16.73 18.14
CA LEU A 187 -21.25 -18.06 18.62
C LEU A 187 -20.15 -17.96 19.68
N GLU A 188 -19.12 -17.16 19.44
CA GLU A 188 -18.05 -16.90 20.42
C GLU A 188 -18.62 -16.41 21.74
N ARG A 189 -19.53 -15.44 21.70
CA ARG A 189 -20.15 -14.90 22.92
C ARG A 189 -20.93 -15.98 23.68
N VAL A 190 -21.76 -16.78 22.99
CA VAL A 190 -22.53 -17.85 23.59
C VAL A 190 -21.64 -18.94 24.18
N VAL A 191 -20.56 -19.33 23.48
CA VAL A 191 -19.59 -20.30 23.97
C VAL A 191 -18.91 -19.78 25.22
N ARG A 192 -18.46 -18.54 25.21
CA ARG A 192 -17.81 -17.91 26.36
C ARG A 192 -18.74 -17.84 27.59
N GLU A 193 -19.99 -17.45 27.39
CA GLU A 193 -21.02 -17.44 28.46
C GLU A 193 -21.26 -18.84 29.02
N ARG A 194 -21.37 -19.87 28.15
CA ARG A 194 -21.58 -21.25 28.61
C ARG A 194 -20.37 -21.83 29.31
N MET A 195 -19.17 -21.54 28.85
CA MET A 195 -17.95 -22.00 29.55
C MET A 195 -17.87 -21.41 30.95
N THR A 196 -18.16 -20.12 31.11
CA THR A 196 -18.13 -19.48 32.42
C THR A 196 -19.18 -20.04 33.38
N THR A 197 -20.40 -20.38 32.87
CA THR A 197 -21.46 -20.97 33.69
C THR A 197 -21.23 -22.44 34.00
N GLN A 198 -20.64 -23.22 33.09
CA GLN A 198 -20.32 -24.61 33.33
C GLN A 198 -19.19 -24.82 34.31
N ASP A 199 -18.16 -23.98 34.29
CA ASP A 199 -17.08 -24.04 35.27
C ASP A 199 -17.61 -23.81 36.72
N GLN A 200 -18.58 -22.93 36.90
CA GLN A 200 -19.28 -22.77 38.18
C GLN A 200 -20.13 -24.00 38.53
N ALA A 201 -20.84 -24.57 37.55
CA ALA A 201 -21.69 -25.74 37.78
C ALA A 201 -20.88 -27.01 38.12
N VAL A 202 -19.74 -27.23 37.46
CA VAL A 202 -18.84 -28.35 37.74
C VAL A 202 -18.22 -28.20 39.15
N SER A 203 -17.86 -27.00 39.55
CA SER A 203 -17.35 -26.73 40.89
C SER A 203 -18.39 -27.04 41.99
N TYR A 204 -19.66 -26.70 41.77
CA TYR A 204 -20.75 -26.97 42.73
C TYR A 204 -21.12 -28.45 42.83
N THR A 205 -21.15 -29.18 41.71
CA THR A 205 -21.43 -30.62 41.72
C THR A 205 -20.31 -31.41 42.41
N HIS A 206 -19.05 -30.99 42.26
CA HIS A 206 -17.90 -31.63 42.88
C HIS A 206 -17.87 -31.39 44.42
N LEU A 207 -18.22 -30.19 44.85
CA LEU A 207 -18.36 -29.86 46.27
C LEU A 207 -19.53 -30.66 46.92
N ARG A 208 -20.66 -30.82 46.24
CA ARG A 208 -21.80 -31.58 46.76
C ARG A 208 -21.53 -33.08 46.84
N ALA A 209 -20.72 -33.64 45.95
CA ALA A 209 -20.31 -35.06 46.02
C ALA A 209 -19.42 -35.33 47.24
N HIS A 210 -18.56 -34.40 47.62
CA HIS A 210 -17.74 -34.50 48.82
C HIS A 210 -18.53 -34.37 50.12
N GLU A 211 -19.58 -33.55 50.14
CA GLU A 211 -20.42 -33.41 51.33
C GLU A 211 -21.29 -34.65 51.62
N THR A 212 -21.67 -35.40 50.57
CA THR A 212 -22.49 -36.63 50.74
C THR A 212 -21.66 -37.85 51.19
N GLU A 213 -20.36 -37.87 51.01
CA GLU A 213 -19.48 -38.96 51.52
C GLU A 213 -19.11 -38.78 53.02
N LEU A 214 -19.31 -37.61 53.60
CA LEU A 214 -19.01 -37.35 55.02
C LEU A 214 -20.16 -37.66 55.98
N HIS A 215 -21.34 -38.16 55.48
CA HIS A 215 -22.54 -38.48 56.26
C HIS A 215 -22.92 -39.94 56.20
N LEU A 216 -22.00 -40.85 55.86
CA LEU A 216 -22.06 -42.29 56.05
C LEU A 216 -20.94 -42.74 57.00
#